data_48504a0e97cf54738fe53aa2794cb0f8
#
_entry.id   48504a0e97cf54738fe53aa2794cb0f8
#
_cell.length_a   1.000
_cell.length_b   1.000
_cell.length_c   1.000
_cell.angle_alpha   90.00
_cell.angle_beta   90.00
_cell.angle_gamma   90.00
#
_symmetry.space_group_name_H-M   'P 1'
#
loop_
_entity.id
_entity.type
_entity.pdbx_description
1 polymer ?
#
loop_
_entity_poly.entity_id
_entity_poly.type
_entity_poly.pdbx_seq_one_letter_code
_entity_poly.pdbx_strand_id
1 'polypeptide(L)'
;MFKVVMPIKRKPGMSKSGFEEYYESHHRLIGEKYLRGYAHKYSRRYLHNLDDGSGATQDDPEYDVLLEAWYPDEETFRSFLESISTPEITDEITTDEEKFFDRSSMRMYRIYEQDSEIL
;
A
#
# COMPACT_ATOMS: atom_id res chain seq x y z
N MET A 1 6.66 12.86 -11.89
CA MET A 1 6.18 12.37 -10.58
C MET A 1 7.12 11.31 -10.03
N PHE A 2 7.32 11.33 -8.75
CA PHE A 2 8.02 10.29 -8.04
C PHE A 2 6.97 9.30 -7.49
N LYS A 3 6.97 8.09 -8.00
CA LYS A 3 5.94 7.09 -7.69
C LYS A 3 6.51 5.94 -6.90
N VAL A 4 5.82 5.58 -5.82
CA VAL A 4 6.25 4.53 -4.91
C VAL A 4 5.13 3.49 -4.81
N VAL A 5 5.50 2.21 -4.82
CA VAL A 5 4.55 1.11 -4.66
C VAL A 5 4.99 0.18 -3.53
N MET A 6 4.02 -0.32 -2.78
CA MET A 6 4.25 -1.28 -1.69
C MET A 6 3.27 -2.44 -1.82
N PRO A 7 3.73 -3.63 -2.22
CA PRO A 7 2.90 -4.83 -2.13
C PRO A 7 2.88 -5.31 -0.67
N ILE A 8 1.70 -5.60 -0.15
CA ILE A 8 1.53 -5.96 1.27
C ILE A 8 0.61 -7.16 1.39
N LYS A 9 0.98 -8.08 2.29
CA LYS A 9 0.15 -9.23 2.66
C LYS A 9 -0.67 -8.91 3.89
N ARG A 10 -1.87 -9.47 3.95
CA ARG A 10 -2.70 -9.37 5.16
C ARG A 10 -2.09 -10.21 6.27
N LYS A 11 -2.45 -9.87 7.50
CA LYS A 11 -2.03 -10.61 8.69
C LYS A 11 -2.53 -12.05 8.61
N PRO A 12 -1.68 -13.04 8.96
CA PRO A 12 -2.10 -14.43 8.98
C PRO A 12 -3.36 -14.64 9.82
N GLY A 13 -4.30 -15.43 9.30
CA GLY A 13 -5.56 -15.71 9.97
C GLY A 13 -6.67 -14.70 9.75
N MET A 14 -6.36 -13.56 9.16
CA MET A 14 -7.35 -12.54 8.84
C MET A 14 -8.02 -12.85 7.50
N SER A 15 -9.34 -12.66 7.40
CA SER A 15 -10.03 -12.84 6.13
C SER A 15 -9.68 -11.70 5.17
N LYS A 16 -9.76 -11.99 3.86
CA LYS A 16 -9.51 -10.97 2.84
C LYS A 16 -10.49 -9.80 2.95
N SER A 17 -11.77 -10.10 3.14
CA SER A 17 -12.79 -9.06 3.29
C SER A 17 -12.57 -8.23 4.56
N GLY A 18 -12.19 -8.86 5.65
CA GLY A 18 -11.88 -8.17 6.90
C GLY A 18 -10.68 -7.25 6.77
N PHE A 19 -9.66 -7.69 6.02
CA PHE A 19 -8.48 -6.88 5.72
C PHE A 19 -8.85 -5.63 4.93
N GLU A 20 -9.60 -5.78 3.85
CA GLU A 20 -10.00 -4.66 3.00
C GLU A 20 -10.90 -3.69 3.77
N GLU A 21 -11.85 -4.20 4.53
CA GLU A 21 -12.74 -3.37 5.34
C GLU A 21 -11.97 -2.58 6.39
N TYR A 22 -11.03 -3.21 7.09
CA TYR A 22 -10.23 -2.55 8.09
C TYR A 22 -9.36 -1.44 7.47
N TYR A 23 -8.72 -1.73 6.34
CA TYR A 23 -7.90 -0.74 5.66
C TYR A 23 -8.72 0.49 5.29
N GLU A 24 -9.87 0.29 4.65
CA GLU A 24 -10.68 1.42 4.17
C GLU A 24 -11.35 2.21 5.30
N SER A 25 -11.71 1.56 6.40
CA SER A 25 -12.40 2.25 7.50
C SER A 25 -11.47 2.82 8.56
N HIS A 26 -10.22 2.35 8.66
CA HIS A 26 -9.29 2.76 9.71
C HIS A 26 -7.95 3.24 9.18
N HIS A 27 -7.13 2.35 8.62
CA HIS A 27 -5.76 2.69 8.25
C HIS A 27 -5.69 3.72 7.12
N ARG A 28 -6.65 3.70 6.21
CA ARG A 28 -6.76 4.70 5.16
C ARG A 28 -6.74 6.12 5.71
N LEU A 29 -7.46 6.34 6.81
CA LEU A 29 -7.55 7.66 7.44
C LEU A 29 -6.21 8.13 8.00
N ILE A 30 -5.44 7.21 8.57
CA ILE A 30 -4.09 7.50 9.06
C ILE A 30 -3.19 7.85 7.87
N GLY A 31 -3.25 7.07 6.81
CA GLY A 31 -2.48 7.34 5.59
C GLY A 31 -2.80 8.70 5.00
N GLU A 32 -4.09 9.02 4.85
CA GLU A 32 -4.52 10.31 4.31
C GLU A 32 -4.05 11.47 5.18
N LYS A 33 -4.12 11.30 6.50
CA LYS A 33 -3.71 12.32 7.46
C LYS A 33 -2.25 12.72 7.27
N TYR A 34 -1.36 11.75 7.12
CA TYR A 34 0.08 12.01 7.05
C TYR A 34 0.60 12.27 5.63
N LEU A 35 -0.08 11.73 4.62
CA LEU A 35 0.29 11.99 3.22
C LEU A 35 -0.18 13.36 2.72
N ARG A 36 -1.19 13.93 3.38
CA ARG A 36 -1.72 15.23 2.97
C ARG A 36 -0.63 16.30 3.04
N GLY A 37 -0.50 17.05 1.93
CA GLY A 37 0.55 18.05 1.79
C GLY A 37 1.84 17.52 1.17
N TYR A 38 1.99 16.20 1.03
CA TYR A 38 3.16 15.58 0.41
C TYR A 38 2.81 14.83 -0.86
N ALA A 39 1.85 13.92 -0.79
CA ALA A 39 1.48 13.09 -1.94
C ALA A 39 0.34 13.70 -2.73
N HIS A 40 0.39 13.52 -4.07
CA HIS A 40 -0.68 13.90 -4.97
C HIS A 40 -1.71 12.78 -5.14
N LYS A 41 -1.31 11.55 -4.87
CA LYS A 41 -2.17 10.39 -5.03
C LYS A 41 -1.83 9.34 -3.98
N TYR A 42 -2.87 8.71 -3.46
CA TYR A 42 -2.76 7.59 -2.54
C TYR A 42 -3.81 6.56 -2.97
N SER A 43 -3.34 5.45 -3.54
CA SER A 43 -4.23 4.39 -4.06
C SER A 43 -4.00 3.10 -3.31
N ARG A 44 -5.07 2.41 -2.99
CA ARG A 44 -5.04 1.06 -2.43
C ARG A 44 -5.69 0.15 -3.46
N ARG A 45 -4.87 -0.65 -4.13
CA ARG A 45 -5.32 -1.57 -5.18
C ARG A 45 -5.40 -2.96 -4.58
N TYR A 46 -6.61 -3.43 -4.33
CA TYR A 46 -6.81 -4.75 -3.73
C TYR A 46 -6.72 -5.82 -4.81
N LEU A 47 -5.93 -6.86 -4.53
CA LEU A 47 -5.62 -7.90 -5.50
C LEU A 47 -6.51 -9.12 -5.26
N HIS A 48 -7.18 -9.55 -6.30
CA HIS A 48 -8.02 -10.74 -6.30
C HIS A 48 -7.57 -11.64 -7.44
N ASN A 49 -7.41 -12.93 -7.17
CA ASN A 49 -7.02 -13.86 -8.23
C ASN A 49 -8.06 -13.85 -9.35
N LEU A 50 -7.56 -13.88 -10.57
CA LEU A 50 -8.40 -13.89 -11.75
C LEU A 50 -8.32 -15.28 -12.40
N ASP A 51 -9.47 -15.87 -12.74
CA ASP A 51 -9.51 -17.08 -13.52
C ASP A 51 -9.18 -16.72 -14.97
N ASP A 52 -8.02 -17.17 -15.44
CA ASP A 52 -7.53 -16.89 -16.79
C ASP A 52 -7.88 -18.01 -17.78
N GLY A 53 -8.68 -19.00 -17.35
CA GLY A 53 -9.07 -20.13 -18.17
C GLY A 53 -8.04 -21.25 -18.22
N SER A 54 -6.90 -21.12 -17.54
CA SER A 54 -5.83 -22.13 -17.55
C SER A 54 -6.16 -23.35 -16.70
N GLY A 55 -7.17 -23.26 -15.83
CA GLY A 55 -7.48 -24.30 -14.85
C GLY A 55 -6.57 -24.29 -13.64
N ALA A 56 -5.75 -23.24 -13.47
CA ALA A 56 -4.91 -23.09 -12.31
C ALA A 56 -5.76 -22.88 -11.06
N THR A 57 -5.27 -23.35 -9.91
CA THR A 57 -5.95 -23.21 -8.64
C THR A 57 -6.07 -21.73 -8.28
N GLN A 58 -7.26 -21.36 -7.80
CA GLN A 58 -7.57 -20.00 -7.38
C GLN A 58 -7.36 -19.84 -5.88
N ASP A 59 -6.12 -20.03 -5.44
CA ASP A 59 -5.75 -19.76 -4.05
C ASP A 59 -5.69 -18.24 -3.83
N ASP A 60 -5.50 -17.83 -2.57
CA ASP A 60 -5.31 -16.43 -2.24
C ASP A 60 -4.12 -15.85 -3.03
N PRO A 61 -4.18 -14.58 -3.44
CA PRO A 61 -3.06 -13.96 -4.11
C PRO A 61 -1.85 -13.86 -3.17
N GLU A 62 -0.65 -13.81 -3.74
CA GLU A 62 0.56 -13.66 -2.95
C GLU A 62 0.56 -12.37 -2.14
N TYR A 63 0.02 -11.30 -2.70
CA TYR A 63 -0.17 -10.02 -2.01
C TYR A 63 -1.64 -9.63 -2.02
N ASP A 64 -2.10 -8.96 -0.98
CA ASP A 64 -3.51 -8.61 -0.82
C ASP A 64 -3.81 -7.19 -1.28
N VAL A 65 -2.84 -6.29 -1.17
CA VAL A 65 -3.00 -4.90 -1.62
C VAL A 65 -1.71 -4.41 -2.25
N LEU A 66 -1.88 -3.59 -3.28
CA LEU A 66 -0.81 -2.82 -3.89
C LEU A 66 -1.06 -1.36 -3.51
N LEU A 67 -0.32 -0.87 -2.55
CA LEU A 67 -0.37 0.52 -2.12
C LEU A 67 0.50 1.35 -3.05
N GLU A 68 -0.04 2.44 -3.57
CA GLU A 68 0.71 3.31 -4.45
C GLU A 68 0.55 4.76 -4.02
N ALA A 69 1.65 5.49 -3.95
CA ALA A 69 1.64 6.91 -3.63
C ALA A 69 2.51 7.68 -4.63
N TRP A 70 2.00 8.83 -5.06
CA TRP A 70 2.68 9.69 -6.03
C TRP A 70 3.05 11.02 -5.37
N TYR A 71 4.32 11.40 -5.52
CA TYR A 71 4.86 12.65 -4.97
C TYR A 71 5.32 13.53 -6.14
N PRO A 72 5.35 14.87 -5.95
CA PRO A 72 5.85 15.76 -7.00
C PRO A 72 7.27 15.40 -7.44
N ASP A 73 8.13 15.03 -6.48
CA ASP A 73 9.53 14.72 -6.71
C ASP A 73 10.08 13.87 -5.55
N GLU A 74 11.31 13.42 -5.69
CA GLU A 74 11.96 12.61 -4.67
C GLU A 74 12.20 13.40 -3.37
N GLU A 75 12.51 14.67 -3.46
CA GLU A 75 12.72 15.52 -2.29
C GLU A 75 11.47 15.55 -1.39
N THR A 76 10.29 15.71 -1.99
CA THR A 76 9.04 15.70 -1.26
C THR A 76 8.79 14.34 -0.61
N PHE A 77 9.09 13.24 -1.31
CA PHE A 77 8.99 11.91 -0.74
C PHE A 77 9.92 11.76 0.48
N ARG A 78 11.17 12.22 0.38
CA ARG A 78 12.12 12.17 1.49
C ARG A 78 11.66 13.03 2.67
N SER A 79 11.09 14.19 2.39
CA SER A 79 10.50 15.05 3.43
C SER A 79 9.32 14.39 4.12
N PHE A 80 8.51 13.66 3.37
CA PHE A 80 7.43 12.87 3.95
C PHE A 80 7.97 11.80 4.91
N LEU A 81 8.98 11.03 4.48
CA LEU A 81 9.58 10.01 5.35
C LEU A 81 10.13 10.62 6.64
N GLU A 82 10.78 11.76 6.54
CA GLU A 82 11.29 12.48 7.70
C GLU A 82 10.16 12.93 8.63
N SER A 83 9.06 13.44 8.05
CA SER A 83 7.93 13.93 8.83
C SER A 83 7.25 12.86 9.67
N ILE A 84 7.28 11.59 9.21
CA ILE A 84 6.65 10.48 9.94
C ILE A 84 7.63 9.71 10.81
N SER A 85 8.89 10.17 10.91
CA SER A 85 9.92 9.46 11.68
C SER A 85 9.93 9.79 13.17
N THR A 86 9.07 10.69 13.64
CA THR A 86 8.94 10.96 15.07
C THR A 86 8.38 9.74 15.78
N PRO A 87 8.80 9.48 17.05
CA PRO A 87 8.32 8.28 17.76
C PRO A 87 6.80 8.18 17.85
N GLU A 88 6.11 9.28 18.06
CA GLU A 88 4.65 9.30 18.21
C GLU A 88 3.94 8.89 16.92
N ILE A 89 4.38 9.44 15.79
CA ILE A 89 3.76 9.16 14.50
C ILE A 89 4.11 7.74 14.04
N THR A 90 5.38 7.35 14.18
CA THR A 90 5.83 5.99 13.85
C THR A 90 5.04 4.96 14.65
N ASP A 91 4.83 5.22 15.94
CA ASP A 91 4.09 4.33 16.82
C ASP A 91 2.61 4.21 16.40
N GLU A 92 1.98 5.32 16.05
CA GLU A 92 0.59 5.32 15.57
C GLU A 92 0.45 4.45 14.31
N ILE A 93 1.33 4.66 13.33
CA ILE A 93 1.30 3.93 12.06
C ILE A 93 1.57 2.44 12.30
N THR A 94 2.64 2.12 13.02
CA THR A 94 3.07 0.75 13.26
C THR A 94 2.04 -0.04 14.07
N THR A 95 1.50 0.56 15.11
CA THR A 95 0.50 -0.10 15.96
C THR A 95 -0.74 -0.46 15.16
N ASP A 96 -1.16 0.42 14.25
CA ASP A 96 -2.32 0.13 13.42
C ASP A 96 -2.00 -0.93 12.34
N GLU A 97 -0.81 -0.87 11.73
CA GLU A 97 -0.38 -1.87 10.75
C GLU A 97 -0.33 -3.27 11.36
N GLU A 98 0.12 -3.41 12.60
CA GLU A 98 0.20 -4.69 13.29
C GLU A 98 -1.16 -5.37 13.47
N LYS A 99 -2.24 -4.62 13.36
CA LYS A 99 -3.59 -5.17 13.49
C LYS A 99 -4.04 -5.91 12.24
N PHE A 100 -3.49 -5.62 11.06
CA PHE A 100 -4.01 -6.20 9.82
C PHE A 100 -2.97 -6.49 8.74
N PHE A 101 -1.73 -5.98 8.85
CA PHE A 101 -0.65 -6.30 7.91
C PHE A 101 0.22 -7.44 8.42
N ASP A 102 0.77 -8.20 7.48
CA ASP A 102 1.98 -8.96 7.71
C ASP A 102 3.16 -8.00 7.45
N ARG A 103 3.64 -7.35 8.51
CA ARG A 103 4.68 -6.33 8.39
C ARG A 103 6.00 -6.89 7.87
N SER A 104 6.26 -8.19 8.06
CA SER A 104 7.46 -8.82 7.56
C SER A 104 7.50 -8.89 6.03
N SER A 105 6.34 -8.79 5.37
CA SER A 105 6.22 -8.82 3.92
C SER A 105 6.40 -7.45 3.27
N MET A 106 6.41 -6.38 4.06
CA MET A 106 6.40 -5.02 3.51
C MET A 106 7.71 -4.69 2.81
N ARG A 107 7.59 -4.18 1.58
CA ARG A 107 8.70 -3.69 0.77
C ARG A 107 8.25 -2.44 0.06
N MET A 108 9.17 -1.53 -0.18
CA MET A 108 8.89 -0.27 -0.87
C MET A 108 9.73 -0.21 -2.14
N TYR A 109 9.08 0.10 -3.25
CA TYR A 109 9.73 0.17 -4.56
C TYR A 109 9.43 1.50 -5.23
N ARG A 110 10.43 2.06 -5.90
CA ARG A 110 10.20 3.15 -6.83
C ARG A 110 9.74 2.57 -8.16
N ILE A 111 8.74 3.22 -8.80
CA ILE A 111 8.22 2.80 -10.09
C ILE A 111 8.87 3.62 -11.21
N TYR A 112 9.37 2.94 -12.24
CA TYR A 112 9.75 3.54 -13.51
C TYR A 112 8.79 2.99 -14.55
N GLU A 113 8.11 3.90 -15.26
CA GLU A 113 7.06 3.52 -16.19
C GLU A 113 7.52 3.69 -17.63
N GLN A 114 7.14 2.73 -18.47
CA GLN A 114 7.29 2.79 -19.92
C GLN A 114 5.92 2.51 -20.52
N ASP A 115 5.41 3.44 -21.30
CA ASP A 115 4.08 3.33 -21.89
C ASP A 115 4.21 3.12 -23.40
N SER A 116 3.30 2.34 -23.96
CA SER A 116 3.21 2.11 -25.39
C SER A 116 1.88 2.63 -25.92
N GLU A 117 1.89 3.18 -27.12
CA GLU A 117 0.65 3.49 -27.84
C GLU A 117 0.18 2.23 -28.53
N ILE A 118 -1.06 1.79 -28.22
CA ILE A 118 -1.58 0.52 -28.74
C ILE A 118 -2.72 0.75 -29.74
N LEU A 119 -3.32 1.91 -29.76
CA LEU A 119 -4.45 2.22 -30.65
C LEU A 119 -4.03 2.49 -32.09
#